data_b043819a0f8bbbf87af637b8479efb18
#
_entry.id   b043819a0f8bbbf87af637b8479efb18
#
_cell.length_a   1.000
_cell.length_b   1.000
_cell.length_c   1.000
_cell.angle_alpha   90.00
_cell.angle_beta   90.00
_cell.angle_gamma   90.00
#
_symmetry.space_group_name_H-M   'P 1'
#
loop_
_entity.id
_entity.type
_entity.pdbx_description
1 polymer ?
#
loop_
_entity_poly.entity_id
_entity_poly.type
_entity_poly.pdbx_seq_one_letter_code
_entity_poly.pdbx_strand_id
1 'polypeptide(L)'
;AEESLIRYYENLGFKNAFQGERKNVGGSDITALEVKDTEPVACMEPVTPEEYVRIRDEKCAKEGYVHWDVDAVSYAMELAASYGGGTAAVSCEDKNTRNEQENDRDILMYDIREKELVILETTLSDDALSQVLPQLMEETGTSAASYGRERGMIWLPETMADLPVAGDGYLALTLG
;
A
#
# COMPACT_ATOMS: atom_id res chain seq x y z
N ALA A 1 5.38 -5.85 -14.32
CA ALA A 1 5.73 -5.62 -15.73
C ALA A 1 6.41 -6.88 -16.28
N GLU A 2 6.07 -7.29 -17.52
CA GLU A 2 6.73 -8.42 -18.17
C GLU A 2 8.21 -8.10 -18.40
N GLU A 3 9.10 -9.09 -18.25
CA GLU A 3 10.55 -8.91 -18.45
C GLU A 3 10.91 -8.30 -19.81
N SER A 4 10.10 -8.55 -20.83
CA SER A 4 10.25 -7.97 -22.15
C SER A 4 10.11 -6.44 -22.15
N LEU A 5 9.20 -5.91 -21.34
CA LEU A 5 8.98 -4.47 -21.19
C LEU A 5 10.11 -3.80 -20.41
N ILE A 6 10.69 -4.48 -19.42
CA ILE A 6 11.83 -3.95 -18.66
C ILE A 6 12.98 -3.66 -19.61
N ARG A 7 13.38 -4.62 -20.44
CA ARG A 7 14.45 -4.42 -21.44
C ARG A 7 14.16 -3.32 -22.45
N TYR A 8 12.90 -3.19 -22.85
CA TYR A 8 12.48 -2.10 -23.75
C TYR A 8 12.72 -0.73 -23.09
N TYR A 9 12.30 -0.54 -21.85
CA TYR A 9 12.49 0.70 -21.13
C TYR A 9 13.95 0.97 -20.76
N GLU A 10 14.73 -0.06 -20.44
CA GLU A 10 16.18 0.08 -20.21
C GLU A 10 16.89 0.63 -21.46
N ASN A 11 16.52 0.18 -22.64
CA ASN A 11 17.05 0.71 -23.90
C ASN A 11 16.66 2.17 -24.17
N LEU A 12 15.61 2.66 -23.53
CA LEU A 12 15.19 4.07 -23.57
C LEU A 12 15.83 4.92 -22.45
N GLY A 13 16.71 4.34 -21.64
CA GLY A 13 17.43 5.05 -20.57
C GLY A 13 16.70 5.05 -19.22
N PHE A 14 15.64 4.26 -19.07
CA PHE A 14 15.02 4.05 -17.76
C PHE A 14 15.86 3.10 -16.90
N LYS A 15 15.85 3.33 -15.59
CA LYS A 15 16.51 2.49 -14.59
C LYS A 15 15.47 1.90 -13.65
N ASN A 16 15.69 0.66 -13.22
CA ASN A 16 14.88 0.07 -12.14
C ASN A 16 15.07 0.89 -10.86
N ALA A 17 13.99 1.46 -10.37
CA ALA A 17 13.98 2.29 -9.15
C ALA A 17 13.19 1.66 -8.03
N PHE A 18 12.21 0.81 -8.39
CA PHE A 18 11.27 0.23 -7.44
C PHE A 18 11.24 -1.29 -7.66
N GLN A 19 11.61 -2.02 -6.63
CA GLN A 19 11.48 -3.47 -6.60
C GLN A 19 10.28 -3.83 -5.76
N GLY A 20 9.36 -4.58 -6.33
CA GLY A 20 8.14 -4.96 -5.66
C GLY A 20 7.84 -6.44 -5.86
N GLU A 21 7.19 -7.02 -4.88
CA GLU A 21 6.63 -8.36 -4.92
C GLU A 21 5.22 -8.31 -4.36
N ARG A 22 4.27 -8.89 -5.11
CA ARG A 22 2.90 -9.06 -4.62
C ARG A 22 2.77 -10.42 -3.96
N LYS A 23 2.12 -10.45 -2.81
CA LYS A 23 1.75 -11.65 -2.07
C LYS A 23 0.27 -11.90 -2.29
N ASN A 24 -0.08 -13.17 -2.49
CA ASN A 24 -1.47 -13.62 -2.58
C ASN A 24 -1.77 -14.48 -1.37
N VAL A 25 -2.86 -14.19 -0.69
CA VAL A 25 -3.32 -14.91 0.50
C VAL A 25 -4.71 -15.46 0.19
N GLY A 26 -4.82 -16.79 0.14
CA GLY A 26 -6.11 -17.48 -0.05
C GLY A 26 -6.80 -17.75 1.29
N GLY A 27 -8.09 -18.07 1.24
CA GLY A 27 -8.89 -18.30 2.44
C GLY A 27 -8.36 -19.41 3.39
N SER A 28 -7.59 -20.39 2.86
CA SER A 28 -6.92 -21.41 3.68
C SER A 28 -5.75 -20.87 4.49
N ASP A 29 -5.07 -19.84 3.96
CA ASP A 29 -3.90 -19.26 4.62
C ASP A 29 -4.32 -18.26 5.70
N ILE A 30 -5.51 -17.67 5.56
CA ILE A 30 -6.11 -16.75 6.54
C ILE A 30 -6.51 -17.50 7.81
N THR A 31 -6.95 -18.76 7.69
CA THR A 31 -7.24 -19.60 8.84
C THR A 31 -5.97 -19.98 9.60
N ALA A 32 -4.81 -19.94 8.94
CA ALA A 32 -3.50 -20.16 9.56
C ALA A 32 -2.91 -18.89 10.20
N LEU A 33 -3.38 -17.71 9.78
CA LEU A 33 -3.24 -16.48 10.54
C LEU A 33 -4.23 -16.59 11.71
N GLU A 34 -3.91 -17.47 12.68
CA GLU A 34 -4.70 -17.64 13.90
C GLU A 34 -5.00 -16.24 14.44
N VAL A 35 -6.25 -15.83 14.32
CA VAL A 35 -6.81 -14.79 15.16
C VAL A 35 -6.65 -15.33 16.58
N LYS A 36 -5.49 -15.08 17.18
CA LYS A 36 -5.34 -15.24 18.61
C LYS A 36 -6.49 -14.48 19.21
N ASP A 37 -7.26 -15.11 20.08
CA ASP A 37 -8.40 -14.60 20.84
C ASP A 37 -8.08 -13.27 21.57
N THR A 38 -7.83 -12.22 20.82
CA THR A 38 -7.57 -10.88 21.31
C THR A 38 -8.41 -9.93 20.48
N GLU A 39 -9.21 -9.15 21.17
CA GLU A 39 -10.09 -8.08 20.66
C GLU A 39 -9.51 -7.32 19.47
N PRO A 40 -10.35 -6.72 18.60
CA PRO A 40 -9.90 -6.05 17.40
C PRO A 40 -8.80 -5.03 17.72
N VAL A 41 -7.63 -5.30 17.20
CA VAL A 41 -6.41 -4.56 17.51
C VAL A 41 -6.24 -3.37 16.57
N ALA A 42 -7.00 -3.33 15.49
CA ALA A 42 -6.92 -2.28 14.49
C ALA A 42 -8.23 -1.50 14.40
N CYS A 43 -8.14 -0.21 14.61
CA CYS A 43 -9.24 0.72 14.33
C CYS A 43 -9.06 1.30 12.93
N MET A 44 -10.03 1.11 12.05
CA MET A 44 -10.07 1.70 10.71
C MET A 44 -11.05 2.86 10.71
N GLU A 45 -10.58 4.04 10.36
CA GLU A 45 -11.37 5.26 10.29
C GLU A 45 -11.35 5.86 8.88
N PRO A 46 -12.44 6.49 8.44
CA PRO A 46 -12.43 7.25 7.19
C PRO A 46 -11.33 8.32 7.22
N VAL A 47 -10.70 8.53 6.06
CA VAL A 47 -9.60 9.49 5.92
C VAL A 47 -9.87 10.42 4.74
N THR A 48 -9.55 11.72 4.90
CA THR A 48 -9.64 12.69 3.80
C THR A 48 -8.41 12.58 2.89
N PRO A 49 -8.48 13.04 1.61
CA PRO A 49 -7.31 13.05 0.72
C PRO A 49 -6.12 13.81 1.31
N GLU A 50 -6.35 14.96 1.96
CA GLU A 50 -5.30 15.77 2.57
C GLU A 50 -4.61 15.02 3.73
N GLU A 51 -5.40 14.37 4.57
CA GLU A 51 -4.88 13.57 5.68
C GLU A 51 -4.13 12.35 5.18
N TYR A 52 -4.65 11.69 4.14
CA TYR A 52 -3.99 10.55 3.49
C TYR A 52 -2.60 10.95 2.97
N VAL A 53 -2.50 12.05 2.22
CA VAL A 53 -1.23 12.57 1.71
C VAL A 53 -0.27 12.88 2.87
N ARG A 54 -0.74 13.53 3.92
CA ARG A 54 0.08 13.87 5.09
C ARG A 54 0.67 12.61 5.75
N ILE A 55 -0.16 11.61 6.04
CA ILE A 55 0.32 10.37 6.67
C ILE A 55 1.29 9.64 5.73
N ARG A 56 0.96 9.57 4.44
CA ARG A 56 1.79 8.95 3.42
C ARG A 56 3.19 9.57 3.37
N ASP A 57 3.24 10.88 3.29
CA ASP A 57 4.50 11.63 3.22
C ASP A 57 5.34 11.43 4.48
N GLU A 58 4.73 11.46 5.66
CA GLU A 58 5.42 11.22 6.93
C GLU A 58 6.03 9.81 7.01
N LYS A 59 5.27 8.78 6.59
CA LYS A 59 5.71 7.38 6.65
C LYS A 59 6.74 7.05 5.56
N CYS A 60 6.58 7.58 4.36
CA CYS A 60 7.45 7.30 3.23
C CYS A 60 8.66 8.23 3.11
N ALA A 61 8.75 9.31 3.92
CA ALA A 61 9.80 10.33 3.80
C ALA A 61 11.24 9.78 3.93
N LYS A 62 11.43 8.64 4.56
CA LYS A 62 12.74 8.00 4.76
C LYS A 62 13.18 7.12 3.59
N GLU A 63 12.25 6.75 2.73
CA GLU A 63 12.45 5.93 1.55
C GLU A 63 12.29 6.82 0.31
N GLY A 64 12.94 6.49 -0.78
CA GLY A 64 12.62 7.16 -2.05
C GLY A 64 11.19 6.78 -2.45
N TYR A 65 10.30 7.75 -2.66
CA TYR A 65 8.91 7.47 -3.02
C TYR A 65 8.40 8.45 -4.08
N VAL A 66 7.36 8.04 -4.79
CA VAL A 66 6.65 8.91 -5.72
C VAL A 66 5.66 9.75 -4.92
N HIS A 67 5.90 11.06 -4.86
CA HIS A 67 4.96 11.99 -4.24
C HIS A 67 3.68 12.09 -5.07
N TRP A 68 2.55 12.01 -4.40
CA TRP A 68 1.23 12.24 -4.97
C TRP A 68 0.60 13.43 -4.28
N ASP A 69 0.10 14.37 -5.06
CA ASP A 69 -0.65 15.50 -4.51
C ASP A 69 -2.08 15.09 -4.11
N VAL A 70 -2.78 16.02 -3.48
CA VAL A 70 -4.14 15.79 -2.99
C VAL A 70 -5.10 15.44 -4.14
N ASP A 71 -4.95 16.07 -5.30
CA ASP A 71 -5.83 15.82 -6.45
C ASP A 71 -5.64 14.41 -7.00
N ALA A 72 -4.40 13.94 -7.11
CA ALA A 72 -4.09 12.58 -7.53
C ALA A 72 -4.61 11.53 -6.55
N VAL A 73 -4.44 11.77 -5.24
CA VAL A 73 -4.97 10.88 -4.21
C VAL A 73 -6.50 10.88 -4.19
N SER A 74 -7.13 12.05 -4.32
CA SER A 74 -8.61 12.15 -4.42
C SER A 74 -9.13 11.32 -5.58
N TYR A 75 -8.51 11.43 -6.75
CA TYR A 75 -8.87 10.62 -7.91
C TYR A 75 -8.69 9.12 -7.65
N ALA A 76 -7.58 8.71 -7.03
CA ALA A 76 -7.33 7.31 -6.70
C ALA A 76 -8.37 6.75 -5.71
N MET A 77 -8.78 7.56 -4.71
CA MET A 77 -9.84 7.21 -3.76
C MET A 77 -11.19 7.02 -4.45
N GLU A 78 -11.56 7.93 -5.36
CA GLU A 78 -12.80 7.81 -6.14
C GLU A 78 -12.77 6.56 -7.03
N LEU A 79 -11.63 6.28 -7.64
CA LEU A 79 -11.45 5.10 -8.47
C LEU A 79 -11.58 3.82 -7.65
N ALA A 80 -10.91 3.71 -6.50
CA ALA A 80 -11.04 2.57 -5.59
C ALA A 80 -12.49 2.36 -5.15
N ALA A 81 -13.18 3.44 -4.77
CA ALA A 81 -14.59 3.38 -4.39
C ALA A 81 -15.50 2.90 -5.54
N SER A 82 -15.18 3.25 -6.79
CA SER A 82 -15.94 2.80 -7.96
C SER A 82 -15.85 1.28 -8.20
N TYR A 83 -14.79 0.65 -7.71
CA TYR A 83 -14.61 -0.80 -7.71
C TYR A 83 -15.10 -1.49 -6.40
N GLY A 84 -15.87 -0.77 -5.58
CA GLY A 84 -16.37 -1.28 -4.32
C GLY A 84 -15.34 -1.33 -3.20
N GLY A 85 -14.17 -0.73 -3.43
CA GLY A 85 -13.11 -0.58 -2.45
C GLY A 85 -13.25 0.66 -1.58
N GLY A 86 -12.16 1.05 -0.94
CA GLY A 86 -12.15 2.21 -0.05
C GLY A 86 -10.76 2.58 0.46
N THR A 87 -10.77 3.54 1.37
CA THR A 87 -9.58 4.03 2.05
C THR A 87 -9.84 4.19 3.54
N ALA A 88 -8.82 3.94 4.34
CA ALA A 88 -8.88 4.13 5.78
C ALA A 88 -7.54 4.64 6.32
N ALA A 89 -7.62 5.40 7.41
CA ALA A 89 -6.52 5.50 8.34
C ALA A 89 -6.63 4.37 9.36
N VAL A 90 -5.52 3.73 9.65
CA VAL A 90 -5.46 2.55 10.51
C VAL A 90 -4.62 2.86 11.73
N SER A 91 -5.18 2.64 12.92
CA SER A 91 -4.46 2.69 14.19
C SER A 91 -4.39 1.29 14.77
N CYS A 92 -3.18 0.78 15.02
CA CYS A 92 -3.00 -0.46 15.75
C CYS A 92 -2.71 -0.12 17.22
N GLU A 93 -3.62 -0.50 18.12
CA GLU A 93 -3.37 -0.34 19.56
C GLU A 93 -2.31 -1.32 20.03
N ASP A 94 -1.10 -0.84 20.24
CA ASP A 94 -0.11 -1.58 20.96
C ASP A 94 -0.40 -1.48 22.46
N LYS A 95 -0.87 -2.59 23.08
CA LYS A 95 -1.30 -2.63 24.50
C LYS A 95 -0.21 -2.21 25.49
N ASN A 96 1.04 -2.02 25.03
CA ASN A 96 2.19 -1.67 25.85
C ASN A 96 2.63 -0.20 25.77
N THR A 97 2.14 0.57 24.83
CA THR A 97 2.51 1.98 24.67
C THR A 97 1.28 2.88 24.77
N ARG A 98 0.83 3.13 26.01
CA ARG A 98 -0.11 4.21 26.32
C ARG A 98 0.55 5.59 26.19
N ASN A 99 1.20 5.88 25.11
CA ASN A 99 1.54 7.22 24.72
C ASN A 99 0.62 7.60 23.57
N GLU A 100 -0.39 8.39 23.91
CA GLU A 100 -1.28 9.10 23.00
C GLU A 100 -0.48 10.04 22.08
N GLN A 101 0.31 9.47 21.18
CA GLN A 101 0.83 10.20 20.04
C GLN A 101 -0.11 9.94 18.87
N GLU A 102 -0.91 10.94 18.59
CA GLU A 102 -1.82 11.08 17.44
C GLU A 102 -1.15 10.81 16.09
N ASN A 103 0.15 10.47 16.09
CA ASN A 103 1.02 10.37 14.92
C ASN A 103 1.36 8.93 14.49
N ASP A 104 0.80 7.90 15.11
CA ASP A 104 1.10 6.52 14.69
C ASP A 104 -0.06 5.88 13.91
N ARG A 105 -0.58 6.65 12.96
CA ARG A 105 -1.60 6.19 12.03
C ARG A 105 -0.94 5.77 10.72
N ASP A 106 -1.38 4.66 10.21
CA ASP A 106 -1.04 4.16 8.89
C ASP A 106 -2.18 4.40 7.91
N ILE A 107 -1.94 4.22 6.62
CA ILE A 107 -2.95 4.31 5.58
C ILE A 107 -3.14 2.97 4.89
N LEU A 108 -4.36 2.78 4.40
CA LEU A 108 -4.77 1.65 3.61
C LEU A 108 -5.68 2.11 2.49
N MET A 109 -5.38 1.70 1.25
CA MET A 109 -6.27 1.83 0.09
C MET A 109 -6.43 0.48 -0.57
N TYR A 110 -7.67 0.13 -0.92
CA TYR A 110 -7.99 -1.16 -1.53
C TYR A 110 -9.11 -1.04 -2.54
N ASP A 111 -9.15 -1.98 -3.49
CA ASP A 111 -10.30 -2.22 -4.34
C ASP A 111 -10.78 -3.69 -4.22
N ILE A 112 -11.92 -3.99 -4.82
CA ILE A 112 -12.49 -5.34 -4.83
C ILE A 112 -12.61 -5.78 -6.29
N ARG A 113 -11.90 -6.86 -6.64
CA ARG A 113 -11.93 -7.45 -7.97
C ARG A 113 -12.53 -8.84 -7.88
N GLU A 114 -13.75 -9.01 -8.40
CA GLU A 114 -14.52 -10.24 -8.27
C GLU A 114 -14.78 -10.61 -6.79
N LYS A 115 -13.95 -11.45 -6.20
CA LYS A 115 -13.99 -11.84 -4.77
C LYS A 115 -12.64 -11.70 -4.10
N GLU A 116 -11.75 -10.97 -4.70
CA GLU A 116 -10.41 -10.70 -4.21
C GLU A 116 -10.32 -9.27 -3.71
N LEU A 117 -9.79 -9.11 -2.50
CA LEU A 117 -9.40 -7.84 -1.93
C LEU A 117 -8.01 -7.48 -2.45
N VAL A 118 -7.90 -6.41 -3.20
CA VAL A 118 -6.62 -5.95 -3.76
C VAL A 118 -6.15 -4.74 -2.97
N ILE A 119 -5.12 -4.89 -2.17
CA ILE A 119 -4.50 -3.74 -1.50
C ILE A 119 -3.68 -2.98 -2.54
N LEU A 120 -4.11 -1.75 -2.81
CA LEU A 120 -3.48 -0.84 -3.76
C LEU A 120 -2.28 -0.13 -3.12
N GLU A 121 -2.45 0.32 -1.89
CA GLU A 121 -1.41 0.98 -1.11
C GLU A 121 -1.62 0.76 0.38
N THR A 122 -0.52 0.61 1.12
CA THR A 122 -0.52 0.65 2.58
C THR A 122 0.84 1.02 3.13
N THR A 123 0.86 1.73 4.25
CA THR A 123 2.07 1.98 5.04
C THR A 123 2.22 1.02 6.22
N LEU A 124 1.22 0.16 6.43
CA LEU A 124 1.27 -0.90 7.45
C LEU A 124 2.44 -1.86 7.18
N SER A 125 3.05 -2.33 8.26
CA SER A 125 3.97 -3.47 8.17
C SER A 125 3.22 -4.74 7.79
N ASP A 126 3.93 -5.76 7.29
CA ASP A 126 3.33 -7.06 6.96
C ASP A 126 2.62 -7.68 8.17
N ASP A 127 3.19 -7.54 9.37
CA ASP A 127 2.59 -8.07 10.60
C ASP A 127 1.29 -7.33 10.97
N ALA A 128 1.28 -6.01 10.87
CA ALA A 128 0.08 -5.20 11.12
C ALA A 128 -0.99 -5.45 10.05
N LEU A 129 -0.59 -5.54 8.78
CA LEU A 129 -1.52 -5.83 7.68
C LEU A 129 -2.15 -7.22 7.86
N SER A 130 -1.39 -8.23 8.31
CA SER A 130 -1.93 -9.57 8.56
C SER A 130 -3.02 -9.59 9.63
N GLN A 131 -3.05 -8.62 10.55
CA GLN A 131 -4.09 -8.48 11.56
C GLN A 131 -5.33 -7.76 11.03
N VAL A 132 -5.16 -6.84 10.07
CA VAL A 132 -6.25 -6.06 9.46
C VAL A 132 -6.99 -6.86 8.38
N LEU A 133 -6.25 -7.65 7.60
CA LEU A 133 -6.80 -8.36 6.44
C LEU A 133 -8.01 -9.24 6.76
N PRO A 134 -8.03 -10.08 7.82
CA PRO A 134 -9.18 -10.92 8.12
C PRO A 134 -10.47 -10.12 8.35
N GLN A 135 -10.38 -9.04 9.12
CA GLN A 135 -11.51 -8.16 9.38
C GLN A 135 -12.01 -7.49 8.10
N LEU A 136 -11.10 -6.93 7.31
CA LEU A 136 -11.45 -6.24 6.06
C LEU A 136 -12.06 -7.21 5.03
N MET A 137 -11.57 -8.44 4.96
CA MET A 137 -12.14 -9.47 4.09
C MET A 137 -13.54 -9.91 4.53
N GLU A 138 -13.80 -10.01 5.84
CA GLU A 138 -15.12 -10.29 6.37
C GLU A 138 -16.10 -9.15 6.04
N GLU A 139 -15.71 -7.90 6.28
CA GLU A 139 -16.52 -6.72 5.99
C GLU A 139 -16.85 -6.58 4.49
N THR A 140 -15.89 -6.92 3.62
CA THR A 140 -16.04 -6.83 2.16
C THR A 140 -16.64 -8.07 1.51
N GLY A 141 -16.74 -9.17 2.25
CA GLY A 141 -17.23 -10.47 1.73
C GLY A 141 -16.28 -11.10 0.71
N THR A 142 -15.00 -10.79 0.77
CA THR A 142 -13.96 -11.33 -0.11
C THR A 142 -13.38 -12.63 0.44
N SER A 143 -12.83 -13.50 -0.43
CA SER A 143 -12.32 -14.82 -0.06
C SER A 143 -10.81 -14.97 -0.31
N ALA A 144 -10.20 -13.97 -0.90
CA ALA A 144 -8.77 -13.90 -1.15
C ALA A 144 -8.31 -12.45 -1.02
N ALA A 145 -7.03 -12.25 -0.77
CA ALA A 145 -6.41 -10.93 -0.76
C ALA A 145 -5.08 -10.95 -1.50
N SER A 146 -4.75 -9.85 -2.18
CA SER A 146 -3.43 -9.60 -2.73
C SER A 146 -2.91 -8.26 -2.26
N TYR A 147 -1.64 -8.23 -1.89
CA TYR A 147 -0.96 -7.04 -1.41
C TYR A 147 0.52 -7.07 -1.73
N GLY A 148 1.18 -5.95 -1.65
CA GLY A 148 2.61 -5.83 -1.87
C GLY A 148 2.99 -4.55 -2.59
N ARG A 149 4.27 -4.44 -2.91
CA ARG A 149 4.83 -3.29 -3.63
C ARG A 149 4.84 -3.57 -5.14
N GLU A 150 4.63 -2.54 -5.93
CA GLU A 150 4.74 -2.63 -7.38
C GLU A 150 6.18 -2.40 -7.84
N ARG A 151 6.51 -2.99 -8.99
CA ARG A 151 7.77 -2.70 -9.68
C ARG A 151 7.62 -1.45 -10.52
N GLY A 152 8.65 -0.61 -10.51
CA GLY A 152 8.65 0.59 -11.33
C GLY A 152 10.05 0.97 -11.82
N MET A 153 10.06 1.76 -12.88
CA MET A 153 11.28 2.27 -13.49
C MET A 153 11.20 3.80 -13.53
N ILE A 154 12.33 4.46 -13.39
CA ILE A 154 12.45 5.91 -13.48
C ILE A 154 13.38 6.28 -14.63
N TRP A 155 13.01 7.30 -15.38
CA TRP A 155 13.92 7.98 -16.30
C TRP A 155 14.57 9.16 -15.58
N LEU A 156 15.90 9.18 -15.57
CA LEU A 156 16.67 10.28 -15.04
C LEU A 156 17.36 11.02 -16.18
N PRO A 157 17.25 12.36 -16.24
CA PRO A 157 18.02 13.14 -17.19
C PRO A 157 19.54 12.93 -16.94
N GLU A 158 20.35 13.09 -17.98
CA GLU A 158 21.81 12.88 -17.92
C GLU A 158 22.48 13.62 -16.75
N THR A 159 21.99 14.81 -16.42
CA THR A 159 22.47 15.62 -15.28
C THR A 159 22.23 15.00 -13.91
N MET A 160 21.38 13.99 -13.84
CA MET A 160 21.02 13.26 -12.61
C MET A 160 21.36 11.76 -12.69
N ALA A 161 22.08 11.35 -13.74
CA ALA A 161 22.36 9.93 -13.98
C ALA A 161 23.19 9.27 -12.86
N ASP A 162 23.93 10.05 -12.09
CA ASP A 162 24.78 9.60 -10.98
C ASP A 162 24.03 9.59 -9.62
N LEU A 163 22.77 10.01 -9.57
CA LEU A 163 21.99 9.86 -8.35
C LEU A 163 21.80 8.38 -8.06
N PRO A 164 22.09 7.93 -6.82
CA PRO A 164 21.80 6.57 -6.43
C PRO A 164 20.28 6.35 -6.49
N VAL A 165 19.83 5.60 -7.48
CA VAL A 165 18.47 5.11 -7.50
C VAL A 165 18.45 3.92 -6.56
N ALA A 166 17.99 4.14 -5.34
CA ALA A 166 17.81 3.06 -4.39
C ALA A 166 16.77 2.10 -4.97
N GLY A 167 17.16 0.83 -5.17
CA GLY A 167 16.25 -0.22 -5.66
C GLY A 167 15.09 -0.53 -4.71
N ASP A 168 15.07 0.11 -3.54
CA ASP A 168 14.10 -0.09 -2.45
C ASP A 168 13.08 1.06 -2.35
N GLY A 169 12.98 1.91 -3.38
CA GLY A 169 12.00 2.99 -3.42
C GLY A 169 10.57 2.47 -3.35
N TYR A 170 9.68 3.24 -2.75
CA TYR A 170 8.27 2.93 -2.59
C TYR A 170 7.46 3.42 -3.79
N LEU A 171 6.91 2.49 -4.55
CA LEU A 171 5.94 2.76 -5.61
C LEU A 171 4.66 2.02 -5.27
N ALA A 172 3.64 2.77 -4.97
CA ALA A 172 2.26 2.29 -4.88
C ALA A 172 1.37 3.21 -5.72
N LEU A 173 0.11 2.87 -5.87
CA LEU A 173 -0.84 3.60 -6.69
C LEU A 173 -0.38 3.72 -8.16
N THR A 174 -0.15 2.61 -8.81
CA THR A 174 -0.10 2.61 -10.26
C THR A 174 -1.51 2.73 -10.79
N LEU A 175 -1.83 3.88 -11.36
CA LEU A 175 -3.06 4.04 -12.14
C LEU A 175 -2.88 3.23 -13.42
N GLY A 176 -3.38 2.00 -13.41
CA GLY A 176 -3.38 1.10 -14.55
C GLY A 176 -4.62 1.27 -15.42
#